data_1d97e34292fa8c35a8186143814e66ac
#
_entry.id   1d97e34292fa8c35a8186143814e66ac
#
_cell.length_a   1.000
_cell.length_b   1.000
_cell.length_c   1.000
_cell.angle_alpha   90.00
_cell.angle_beta   90.00
_cell.angle_gamma   90.00
#
_symmetry.space_group_name_H-M   'P 1'
#
loop_
_entity.id
_entity.type
_entity.pdbx_description
1 polymer ?
#
loop_
_entity_poly.entity_id
_entity_poly.type
_entity_poly.pdbx_seq_one_letter_code
_entity_poly.pdbx_strand_id
1 'polypeptide(L)'
;MGNRPDDLRALIDSVAKQEGEPVEVVVVGQGTPVTGVPDWVRTVDLPENVGIPAGRNIGIEAFGPGGTDVDVLLFLDDDGLLAYTDTAELVRQAFTADPRLGIISFRIADPETGTTQRRHVPRLRAADPMRSSRVTTFLGGANAVRTKVFAEVGVLPGEFFYAHEETDLAWRALDADWMIDYRSDMVLLHPTTAPSRHASYHFNVARNRVWLARRNLPAPLVPVYLGVWLLLTLARRPSLSALKAWSGGFREGWTTPCGPRRPMRWSTVWRLTRLGRPPVV
;
A
#
# COMPACT_ATOMS: atom_id res chain seq x y z
N MET A 1 6.14 0.67 14.24
CA MET A 1 6.04 -0.25 15.37
C MET A 1 7.35 -0.42 16.15
N GLY A 2 8.33 0.35 16.19
CA GLY A 2 9.50 0.51 17.04
C GLY A 2 10.18 -0.71 17.74
N ASN A 3 9.74 -1.92 17.45
CA ASN A 3 10.21 -3.15 18.09
C ASN A 3 11.22 -3.96 17.25
N ARG A 4 11.74 -3.36 16.17
CA ARG A 4 12.74 -3.95 15.27
C ARG A 4 13.83 -2.92 14.93
N PRO A 5 14.59 -2.45 15.94
CA PRO A 5 15.56 -1.37 15.73
C PRO A 5 16.69 -1.76 14.76
N ASP A 6 17.11 -3.02 14.74
CA ASP A 6 18.18 -3.49 13.86
C ASP A 6 17.72 -3.54 12.39
N ASP A 7 16.50 -4.02 12.14
CA ASP A 7 15.90 -4.03 10.79
C ASP A 7 15.71 -2.61 10.26
N LEU A 8 15.17 -1.70 11.10
CA LEU A 8 15.03 -0.29 10.76
C LEU A 8 16.37 0.36 10.44
N ARG A 9 17.41 0.07 11.23
CA ARG A 9 18.77 0.58 10.97
C ARG A 9 19.29 0.07 9.63
N ALA A 10 19.13 -1.22 9.33
CA ALA A 10 19.56 -1.80 8.06
C ALA A 10 18.84 -1.15 6.86
N LEU A 11 17.51 -0.88 7.00
CA LEU A 11 16.76 -0.14 6.00
C LEU A 11 17.33 1.28 5.79
N ILE A 12 17.54 2.04 6.87
CA ILE A 12 18.10 3.40 6.80
C ILE A 12 19.48 3.39 6.15
N ASP A 13 20.34 2.44 6.50
CA ASP A 13 21.66 2.26 5.88
C ASP A 13 21.57 1.96 4.38
N SER A 14 20.55 1.23 3.93
CA SER A 14 20.32 0.96 2.51
C SER A 14 19.82 2.20 1.76
N VAL A 15 19.06 3.07 2.43
CA VAL A 15 18.63 4.37 1.89
C VAL A 15 19.81 5.35 1.83
N ALA A 16 20.66 5.38 2.84
CA ALA A 16 21.86 6.22 2.85
C ALA A 16 22.87 5.90 1.73
N LYS A 17 22.83 4.66 1.22
CA LYS A 17 23.68 4.20 0.09
C LYS A 17 23.09 4.48 -1.29
N GLN A 18 21.92 5.12 -1.37
CA GLN A 18 21.32 5.42 -2.68
C GLN A 18 22.15 6.47 -3.43
N GLU A 19 22.34 6.19 -4.71
CA GLU A 19 23.06 7.07 -5.63
C GLU A 19 22.21 8.26 -6.07
N GLY A 20 22.87 9.32 -6.54
CA GLY A 20 22.23 10.55 -7.02
C GLY A 20 21.92 11.53 -5.90
N GLU A 21 20.84 12.30 -6.05
CA GLU A 21 20.41 13.29 -5.06
C GLU A 21 20.04 12.63 -3.72
N PRO A 22 20.43 13.23 -2.59
CA PRO A 22 20.13 12.70 -1.27
C PRO A 22 18.62 12.45 -1.07
N VAL A 23 18.31 11.41 -0.31
CA VAL A 23 16.93 11.03 0.07
C VAL A 23 16.70 11.48 1.51
N GLU A 24 15.70 12.33 1.72
CA GLU A 24 15.24 12.66 3.06
C GLU A 24 14.43 11.50 3.66
N VAL A 25 14.62 11.22 4.95
CA VAL A 25 13.96 10.12 5.64
C VAL A 25 13.15 10.61 6.83
N VAL A 26 11.90 10.16 6.91
CA VAL A 26 11.03 10.32 8.08
C VAL A 26 10.62 8.95 8.58
N VAL A 27 10.83 8.69 9.86
CA VAL A 27 10.37 7.48 10.56
C VAL A 27 9.24 7.85 11.51
N VAL A 28 8.11 7.17 11.38
CA VAL A 28 6.95 7.36 12.27
C VAL A 28 6.86 6.21 13.27
N GLY A 29 7.21 6.49 14.52
CA GLY A 29 7.03 5.58 15.65
C GLY A 29 5.57 5.52 16.07
N GLN A 30 5.05 4.33 16.37
CA GLN A 30 3.65 4.13 16.76
C GLN A 30 3.57 3.32 18.07
N GLY A 31 3.26 4.00 19.18
CA GLY A 31 3.17 3.41 20.52
C GLY A 31 4.53 3.03 21.14
N THR A 32 5.62 3.21 20.41
CA THR A 32 6.99 3.04 20.88
C THR A 32 7.86 4.10 20.20
N PRO A 33 8.66 4.87 20.96
CA PRO A 33 9.55 5.86 20.38
C PRO A 33 10.59 5.25 19.45
N VAL A 34 10.93 5.98 18.39
CA VAL A 34 12.01 5.61 17.46
C VAL A 34 13.35 5.91 18.14
N THR A 35 14.20 4.92 18.24
CA THR A 35 15.52 5.05 18.87
C THR A 35 16.61 4.45 17.97
N GLY A 36 17.85 4.90 18.17
CA GLY A 36 19.02 4.31 17.50
C GLY A 36 19.12 4.62 16.00
N VAL A 37 18.40 5.64 15.51
CA VAL A 37 18.53 6.15 14.14
C VAL A 37 19.56 7.29 14.07
N PRO A 38 20.21 7.52 12.91
CA PRO A 38 21.12 8.66 12.73
C PRO A 38 20.44 10.02 12.87
N ASP A 39 21.18 11.06 13.26
CA ASP A 39 20.67 12.43 13.49
C ASP A 39 20.04 13.08 12.24
N TRP A 40 20.43 12.65 11.04
CA TRP A 40 19.85 13.15 9.79
C TRP A 40 18.45 12.57 9.48
N VAL A 41 18.02 11.54 10.21
CA VAL A 41 16.69 10.94 10.09
C VAL A 41 15.71 11.69 10.98
N ARG A 42 14.68 12.25 10.37
CA ARG A 42 13.60 12.89 11.12
C ARG A 42 12.66 11.83 11.71
N THR A 43 12.30 11.98 12.98
CA THR A 43 11.38 11.08 13.67
C THR A 43 10.11 11.78 14.10
N VAL A 44 8.99 11.06 14.05
CA VAL A 44 7.71 11.50 14.61
C VAL A 44 7.18 10.37 15.49
N ASP A 45 7.11 10.58 16.80
CA ASP A 45 6.65 9.56 17.75
C ASP A 45 5.20 9.78 18.14
N LEU A 46 4.38 8.77 17.91
CA LEU A 46 2.97 8.75 18.30
C LEU A 46 2.80 7.97 19.60
N PRO A 47 1.93 8.45 20.52
CA PRO A 47 1.70 7.80 21.81
C PRO A 47 1.05 6.41 21.68
N GLU A 48 0.37 6.16 20.55
CA GLU A 48 -0.36 4.92 20.30
C GLU A 48 -0.24 4.48 18.82
N ASN A 49 -0.61 3.23 18.56
CA ASN A 49 -0.69 2.68 17.21
C ASN A 49 -2.01 3.12 16.56
N VAL A 50 -1.92 4.06 15.62
CA VAL A 50 -3.06 4.59 14.84
C VAL A 50 -3.35 3.80 13.56
N GLY A 51 -2.63 2.72 13.33
CA GLY A 51 -2.71 1.90 12.12
C GLY A 51 -1.81 2.38 10.98
N ILE A 52 -1.66 1.51 9.98
CA ILE A 52 -0.72 1.73 8.86
C ILE A 52 -1.07 2.98 8.04
N PRO A 53 -2.31 3.17 7.54
CA PRO A 53 -2.62 4.32 6.70
C PRO A 53 -2.55 5.65 7.44
N ALA A 54 -3.00 5.72 8.70
CA ALA A 54 -2.92 6.94 9.49
C ALA A 54 -1.45 7.29 9.82
N GLY A 55 -0.63 6.31 10.19
CA GLY A 55 0.80 6.52 10.41
C GLY A 55 1.52 7.01 9.15
N ARG A 56 1.22 6.43 7.98
CA ARG A 56 1.76 6.91 6.68
C ARG A 56 1.30 8.33 6.35
N ASN A 57 0.05 8.69 6.65
CA ASN A 57 -0.42 10.07 6.44
C ASN A 57 0.35 11.07 7.30
N ILE A 58 0.71 10.73 8.54
CA ILE A 58 1.57 11.57 9.37
C ILE A 58 2.97 11.71 8.76
N GLY A 59 3.52 10.63 8.20
CA GLY A 59 4.76 10.69 7.43
C GLY A 59 4.65 11.57 6.18
N ILE A 60 3.53 11.56 5.47
CA ILE A 60 3.26 12.45 4.33
C ILE A 60 3.28 13.91 4.80
N GLU A 61 2.53 14.23 5.85
CA GLU A 61 2.42 15.60 6.40
C GLU A 61 3.77 16.13 6.92
N ALA A 62 4.70 15.26 7.29
CA ALA A 62 6.05 15.66 7.67
C ALA A 62 6.85 16.29 6.51
N PHE A 63 6.44 16.11 5.27
CA PHE A 63 6.98 16.75 4.06
C PHE A 63 6.07 17.88 3.55
N GLY A 64 5.48 18.64 4.47
CA GLY A 64 4.52 19.69 4.16
C GLY A 64 3.09 19.19 4.01
N PRO A 65 2.09 20.08 3.93
CA PRO A 65 0.69 19.71 3.80
C PRO A 65 0.45 18.80 2.59
N GLY A 66 0.04 17.55 2.83
CA GLY A 66 -0.12 16.55 1.76
C GLY A 66 1.17 16.15 1.06
N GLY A 67 2.34 16.39 1.68
CA GLY A 67 3.66 16.04 1.12
C GLY A 67 4.18 16.99 0.05
N THR A 68 3.71 18.24 0.02
CA THR A 68 3.98 19.18 -1.08
C THR A 68 5.42 19.71 -1.17
N ASP A 69 6.24 19.50 -0.14
CA ASP A 69 7.63 19.95 -0.13
C ASP A 69 8.56 19.05 -0.96
N VAL A 70 8.04 17.88 -1.40
CA VAL A 70 8.76 16.93 -2.24
C VAL A 70 7.90 16.47 -3.42
N ASP A 71 8.54 16.05 -4.51
CA ASP A 71 7.82 15.55 -5.70
C ASP A 71 7.35 14.11 -5.58
N VAL A 72 8.08 13.29 -4.83
CA VAL A 72 7.85 11.84 -4.72
C VAL A 72 8.11 11.36 -3.29
N LEU A 73 7.23 10.53 -2.77
CA LEU A 73 7.39 9.83 -1.49
C LEU A 73 7.55 8.33 -1.73
N LEU A 74 8.57 7.74 -1.11
CA LEU A 74 8.75 6.30 -1.03
C LEU A 74 8.16 5.78 0.29
N PHE A 75 7.39 4.70 0.23
CA PHE A 75 6.88 4.01 1.42
C PHE A 75 7.55 2.65 1.53
N LEU A 76 8.34 2.49 2.58
CA LEU A 76 9.10 1.26 2.86
C LEU A 76 8.69 0.73 4.22
N ASP A 77 8.47 -0.59 4.32
CA ASP A 77 8.22 -1.24 5.60
C ASP A 77 9.53 -1.33 6.40
N ASP A 78 9.47 -1.19 7.72
CA ASP A 78 10.60 -1.09 8.65
C ASP A 78 11.50 -2.35 8.72
N ASP A 79 11.05 -3.47 8.14
CA ASP A 79 11.80 -4.72 7.95
C ASP A 79 12.17 -4.98 6.48
N GLY A 80 12.07 -3.94 5.64
CA GLY A 80 12.51 -3.97 4.26
C GLY A 80 13.96 -3.52 4.10
N LEU A 81 14.56 -3.83 2.94
CA LEU A 81 15.90 -3.40 2.56
C LEU A 81 15.93 -3.12 1.04
N LEU A 82 16.38 -1.92 0.64
CA LEU A 82 16.61 -1.65 -0.78
C LEU A 82 17.77 -2.50 -1.29
N ALA A 83 17.49 -3.33 -2.30
CA ALA A 83 18.48 -4.31 -2.80
C ALA A 83 19.61 -3.67 -3.61
N TYR A 84 19.35 -2.51 -4.23
CA TYR A 84 20.28 -1.85 -5.14
C TYR A 84 20.45 -0.38 -4.76
N THR A 85 21.59 0.19 -5.09
CA THR A 85 21.94 1.58 -4.76
C THR A 85 21.35 2.60 -5.74
N ASP A 86 20.84 2.17 -6.88
CA ASP A 86 20.27 3.00 -7.94
C ASP A 86 18.73 3.13 -7.88
N THR A 87 18.08 2.51 -6.89
CA THR A 87 16.60 2.46 -6.82
C THR A 87 15.97 3.86 -6.80
N ALA A 88 16.52 4.79 -6.02
CA ALA A 88 16.00 6.15 -5.94
C ALA A 88 16.15 6.90 -7.28
N GLU A 89 17.25 6.68 -7.98
CA GLU A 89 17.47 7.28 -9.30
C GLU A 89 16.53 6.68 -10.36
N LEU A 90 16.33 5.37 -10.36
CA LEU A 90 15.36 4.71 -11.24
C LEU A 90 13.92 5.24 -11.01
N VAL A 91 13.56 5.52 -9.76
CA VAL A 91 12.26 6.14 -9.42
C VAL A 91 12.16 7.53 -10.03
N ARG A 92 13.17 8.39 -9.87
CA ARG A 92 13.19 9.75 -10.46
C ARG A 92 13.07 9.71 -11.98
N GLN A 93 13.85 8.83 -12.62
CA GLN A 93 13.82 8.65 -14.08
C GLN A 93 12.44 8.19 -14.57
N ALA A 94 11.82 7.22 -13.90
CA ALA A 94 10.51 6.71 -14.27
C ALA A 94 9.43 7.80 -14.19
N PHE A 95 9.43 8.60 -13.13
CA PHE A 95 8.46 9.70 -12.99
C PHE A 95 8.73 10.87 -13.95
N THR A 96 9.99 11.12 -14.30
CA THR A 96 10.35 12.13 -15.31
C THR A 96 9.91 11.69 -16.71
N ALA A 97 10.09 10.41 -17.04
CA ALA A 97 9.76 9.86 -18.35
C ALA A 97 8.25 9.78 -18.64
N ASP A 98 7.41 9.60 -17.62
CA ASP A 98 5.94 9.55 -17.79
C ASP A 98 5.24 10.48 -16.77
N PRO A 99 4.81 11.67 -17.20
CA PRO A 99 4.09 12.61 -16.33
C PRO A 99 2.75 12.09 -15.80
N ARG A 100 2.16 11.05 -16.41
CA ARG A 100 0.93 10.41 -15.93
C ARG A 100 1.19 9.25 -14.98
N LEU A 101 2.44 8.83 -14.81
CA LEU A 101 2.79 7.85 -13.80
C LEU A 101 2.64 8.47 -12.42
N GLY A 102 1.71 7.95 -11.64
CA GLY A 102 1.41 8.43 -10.28
C GLY A 102 2.00 7.54 -9.20
N ILE A 103 2.07 6.22 -9.44
CA ILE A 103 2.49 5.25 -8.43
C ILE A 103 3.37 4.19 -9.09
N ILE A 104 4.45 3.82 -8.39
CA ILE A 104 5.30 2.68 -8.72
C ILE A 104 5.21 1.67 -7.59
N SER A 105 4.90 0.42 -7.89
CA SER A 105 5.02 -0.72 -6.97
C SER A 105 6.31 -1.44 -7.23
N PHE A 106 7.14 -1.62 -6.20
CA PHE A 106 8.40 -2.36 -6.31
C PHE A 106 8.16 -3.86 -6.24
N ARG A 107 9.11 -4.62 -6.72
CA ARG A 107 9.17 -6.06 -6.49
C ARG A 107 9.62 -6.32 -5.04
N ILE A 108 8.83 -7.09 -4.31
CA ILE A 108 9.25 -7.61 -3.01
C ILE A 108 9.88 -8.99 -3.23
N ALA A 109 11.11 -9.17 -2.77
CA ALA A 109 11.83 -10.43 -2.83
C ALA A 109 12.26 -10.87 -1.42
N ASP A 110 12.25 -12.16 -1.20
CA ASP A 110 12.78 -12.77 0.03
C ASP A 110 14.31 -12.58 0.06
N PRO A 111 14.89 -12.11 1.17
CA PRO A 111 16.32 -11.80 1.24
C PRO A 111 17.24 -13.01 1.13
N GLU A 112 16.77 -14.21 1.49
CA GLU A 112 17.58 -15.44 1.45
C GLU A 112 17.51 -16.13 0.10
N THR A 113 16.30 -16.19 -0.48
CA THR A 113 16.04 -16.97 -1.70
C THR A 113 15.95 -16.12 -2.97
N GLY A 114 15.80 -14.80 -2.85
CA GLY A 114 15.54 -13.88 -3.96
C GLY A 114 14.17 -14.08 -4.62
N THR A 115 13.34 -14.98 -4.08
CA THR A 115 12.03 -15.31 -4.67
C THR A 115 10.98 -14.26 -4.31
N THR A 116 10.01 -14.07 -5.21
CA THR A 116 8.85 -13.18 -4.98
C THR A 116 7.61 -14.01 -4.78
N GLN A 117 6.93 -13.82 -3.67
CA GLN A 117 5.66 -14.50 -3.41
C GLN A 117 4.58 -14.01 -4.38
N ARG A 118 3.72 -14.94 -4.83
CA ARG A 118 2.63 -14.61 -5.75
C ARG A 118 1.75 -13.44 -5.29
N ARG A 119 1.49 -13.32 -4.00
CA ARG A 119 0.69 -12.22 -3.43
C ARG A 119 1.36 -10.85 -3.54
N HIS A 120 2.69 -10.81 -3.69
CA HIS A 120 3.48 -9.59 -3.88
C HIS A 120 3.61 -9.18 -5.35
N VAL A 121 2.92 -9.87 -6.26
CA VAL A 121 2.80 -9.42 -7.65
C VAL A 121 1.41 -8.83 -7.83
N PRO A 122 1.27 -7.51 -8.06
CA PRO A 122 -0.03 -6.82 -8.05
C PRO A 122 -0.84 -7.05 -9.33
N ARG A 123 -0.87 -8.30 -9.80
CA ARG A 123 -1.62 -8.79 -10.97
C ARG A 123 -2.44 -10.02 -10.61
N LEU A 124 -3.67 -10.11 -11.10
CA LEU A 124 -4.56 -11.22 -10.79
C LEU A 124 -4.01 -12.58 -11.26
N ARG A 125 -3.43 -12.62 -12.45
CA ARG A 125 -2.82 -13.82 -13.07
C ARG A 125 -1.30 -13.69 -13.08
N ALA A 126 -0.73 -13.40 -11.92
CA ALA A 126 0.71 -13.22 -11.78
C ALA A 126 1.45 -14.52 -12.11
N ALA A 127 2.02 -14.61 -13.29
CA ALA A 127 2.85 -15.73 -13.68
C ALA A 127 4.33 -15.43 -13.44
N ASP A 128 4.81 -14.25 -13.80
CA ASP A 128 6.22 -13.89 -13.78
C ASP A 128 6.46 -12.61 -12.96
N PRO A 129 7.12 -12.70 -11.78
CA PRO A 129 7.45 -11.54 -10.96
C PRO A 129 8.53 -10.65 -11.58
N MET A 130 9.30 -11.14 -12.55
CA MET A 130 10.35 -10.40 -13.22
C MET A 130 9.83 -9.52 -14.37
N ARG A 131 8.54 -9.60 -14.67
CA ARG A 131 7.92 -8.82 -15.73
C ARG A 131 7.32 -7.53 -15.20
N SER A 132 7.91 -6.38 -15.50
CA SER A 132 7.31 -5.06 -15.28
C SER A 132 6.06 -4.85 -16.13
N SER A 133 5.06 -4.14 -15.61
CA SER A 133 3.81 -3.88 -16.32
C SER A 133 2.95 -2.81 -15.64
N ARG A 134 1.99 -2.25 -16.39
CA ARG A 134 0.84 -1.53 -15.80
C ARG A 134 0.04 -2.45 -14.89
N VAL A 135 -0.39 -1.92 -13.75
CA VAL A 135 -1.17 -2.66 -12.74
C VAL A 135 -2.31 -1.79 -12.20
N THR A 136 -3.18 -2.39 -11.38
CA THR A 136 -4.38 -1.72 -10.84
C THR A 136 -4.35 -1.55 -9.32
N THR A 137 -3.27 -1.96 -8.70
CA THR A 137 -2.98 -1.81 -7.27
C THR A 137 -1.47 -1.83 -7.08
N PHE A 138 -1.00 -1.55 -5.87
CA PHE A 138 0.41 -1.54 -5.51
C PHE A 138 0.60 -2.17 -4.13
N LEU A 139 1.86 -2.34 -3.72
CA LEU A 139 2.23 -2.92 -2.42
C LEU A 139 2.52 -1.79 -1.44
N GLY A 140 1.88 -1.81 -0.28
CA GLY A 140 1.93 -0.72 0.68
C GLY A 140 3.31 -0.37 1.21
N GLY A 141 4.12 -1.38 1.53
CA GLY A 141 5.46 -1.19 2.10
C GLY A 141 6.60 -1.25 1.09
N ALA A 142 6.31 -1.16 -0.22
CA ALA A 142 7.31 -1.23 -1.28
C ALA A 142 6.82 -0.45 -2.51
N ASN A 143 6.80 0.89 -2.40
CA ASN A 143 6.26 1.73 -3.46
C ASN A 143 6.82 3.15 -3.43
N ALA A 144 6.62 3.86 -4.55
CA ALA A 144 6.80 5.30 -4.66
C ALA A 144 5.53 5.95 -5.19
N VAL A 145 5.14 7.08 -4.64
CA VAL A 145 3.95 7.85 -5.01
C VAL A 145 4.35 9.28 -5.32
N ARG A 146 3.91 9.79 -6.48
CA ARG A 146 4.03 11.21 -6.82
C ARG A 146 3.10 12.02 -5.91
N THR A 147 3.59 13.05 -5.23
CA THR A 147 2.81 13.83 -4.26
C THR A 147 1.59 14.52 -4.87
N LYS A 148 1.64 14.86 -6.15
CA LYS A 148 0.47 15.35 -6.90
C LYS A 148 -0.73 14.40 -6.88
N VAL A 149 -0.52 13.09 -6.72
CA VAL A 149 -1.61 12.11 -6.54
C VAL A 149 -2.38 12.44 -5.26
N PHE A 150 -1.67 12.68 -4.15
CA PHE A 150 -2.32 13.03 -2.88
C PHE A 150 -3.05 14.38 -2.96
N ALA A 151 -2.46 15.36 -3.61
CA ALA A 151 -3.10 16.67 -3.81
C ALA A 151 -4.42 16.56 -4.59
N GLU A 152 -4.51 15.66 -5.56
CA GLU A 152 -5.69 15.51 -6.42
C GLU A 152 -6.74 14.58 -5.84
N VAL A 153 -6.34 13.42 -5.29
CA VAL A 153 -7.29 12.40 -4.85
C VAL A 153 -7.36 12.22 -3.33
N GLY A 154 -6.53 12.93 -2.57
CA GLY A 154 -6.40 12.82 -1.12
C GLY A 154 -5.47 11.68 -0.70
N VAL A 155 -5.08 11.70 0.57
CA VAL A 155 -4.16 10.74 1.20
C VAL A 155 -4.82 9.38 1.49
N LEU A 156 -4.14 8.49 2.18
CA LEU A 156 -4.66 7.16 2.54
C LEU A 156 -5.88 7.26 3.49
N PRO A 157 -6.82 6.32 3.44
CA PRO A 157 -7.97 6.28 4.36
C PRO A 157 -7.51 5.86 5.78
N GLY A 158 -7.22 6.83 6.63
CA GLY A 158 -6.66 6.60 7.98
C GLY A 158 -7.49 5.66 8.83
N GLU A 159 -8.80 5.72 8.69
CA GLU A 159 -9.77 4.90 9.43
C GLU A 159 -9.71 3.40 9.09
N PHE A 160 -9.05 3.02 8.01
CA PHE A 160 -8.90 1.60 7.64
C PHE A 160 -8.02 0.83 8.63
N PHE A 161 -7.14 1.48 9.30
CA PHE A 161 -6.19 0.93 10.26
C PHE A 161 -5.20 -0.10 9.66
N TYR A 162 -5.71 -1.09 8.91
CA TYR A 162 -4.94 -2.15 8.30
C TYR A 162 -5.68 -2.79 7.13
N ALA A 163 -5.01 -2.98 5.99
CA ALA A 163 -5.44 -3.62 4.76
C ALA A 163 -6.45 -2.82 3.90
N HIS A 164 -6.26 -2.90 2.59
CA HIS A 164 -7.04 -2.29 1.50
C HIS A 164 -6.87 -0.77 1.33
N GLU A 165 -6.08 -0.10 2.13
CA GLU A 165 -5.75 1.32 1.96
C GLU A 165 -5.06 1.61 0.63
N GLU A 166 -4.17 0.70 0.18
CA GLU A 166 -3.50 0.81 -1.11
C GLU A 166 -4.48 0.64 -2.28
N THR A 167 -5.47 -0.24 -2.11
CA THR A 167 -6.49 -0.44 -3.14
C THR A 167 -7.40 0.77 -3.25
N ASP A 168 -7.76 1.39 -2.11
CA ASP A 168 -8.56 2.62 -2.08
C ASP A 168 -7.83 3.77 -2.81
N LEU A 169 -6.56 4.01 -2.46
CA LEU A 169 -5.75 5.03 -3.13
C LEU A 169 -5.54 4.72 -4.61
N ALA A 170 -5.22 3.46 -4.95
CA ALA A 170 -5.03 3.03 -6.34
C ALA A 170 -6.27 3.27 -7.19
N TRP A 171 -7.46 2.94 -6.69
CA TRP A 171 -8.70 3.13 -7.44
C TRP A 171 -9.03 4.62 -7.64
N ARG A 172 -8.80 5.46 -6.63
CA ARG A 172 -8.97 6.92 -6.75
C ARG A 172 -7.96 7.51 -7.74
N ALA A 173 -6.70 7.11 -7.67
CA ALA A 173 -5.67 7.57 -8.59
C ALA A 173 -5.96 7.17 -10.05
N LEU A 174 -6.36 5.90 -10.28
CA LEU A 174 -6.74 5.42 -11.60
C LEU A 174 -8.00 6.13 -12.14
N ASP A 175 -8.92 6.52 -11.27
CA ASP A 175 -10.12 7.28 -11.67
C ASP A 175 -9.78 8.74 -12.02
N ALA A 176 -8.72 9.30 -11.45
CA ALA A 176 -8.13 10.59 -11.82
C ALA A 176 -7.14 10.50 -13.00
N ASP A 177 -7.18 9.39 -13.75
CA ASP A 177 -6.35 9.13 -14.94
C ASP A 177 -4.84 8.96 -14.69
N TRP A 178 -4.40 8.84 -13.42
CA TRP A 178 -3.05 8.43 -13.10
C TRP A 178 -2.78 6.98 -13.54
N MET A 179 -1.51 6.63 -13.67
CA MET A 179 -1.06 5.28 -14.00
C MET A 179 -0.27 4.68 -12.84
N ILE A 180 -0.33 3.36 -12.73
CA ILE A 180 0.39 2.59 -11.73
C ILE A 180 1.24 1.55 -12.44
N ASP A 181 2.54 1.53 -12.15
CA ASP A 181 3.48 0.54 -12.69
C ASP A 181 3.97 -0.41 -11.60
N TYR A 182 4.06 -1.67 -11.92
CA TYR A 182 4.90 -2.62 -11.21
C TYR A 182 6.26 -2.67 -11.90
N ARG A 183 7.33 -2.44 -11.13
CA ARG A 183 8.71 -2.43 -11.60
C ARG A 183 9.48 -3.57 -10.94
N SER A 184 9.89 -4.54 -11.76
CA SER A 184 10.62 -5.73 -11.28
C SER A 184 12.11 -5.45 -11.02
N ASP A 185 12.63 -4.40 -11.57
CA ASP A 185 14.00 -3.89 -11.40
C ASP A 185 14.20 -3.05 -10.15
N MET A 186 13.12 -2.50 -9.57
CA MET A 186 13.14 -1.83 -8.27
C MET A 186 12.77 -2.83 -7.18
N VAL A 187 13.73 -3.24 -6.35
CA VAL A 187 13.59 -4.38 -5.44
C VAL A 187 13.70 -3.97 -3.99
N LEU A 188 12.68 -4.33 -3.21
CA LEU A 188 12.74 -4.34 -1.75
C LEU A 188 12.88 -5.79 -1.27
N LEU A 189 13.96 -6.09 -0.56
CA LEU A 189 14.10 -7.34 0.16
C LEU A 189 13.27 -7.27 1.44
N HIS A 190 12.44 -8.27 1.68
CA HIS A 190 11.54 -8.29 2.83
C HIS A 190 11.30 -9.74 3.25
N PRO A 191 11.41 -10.06 4.55
CA PRO A 191 11.19 -11.42 5.06
C PRO A 191 9.79 -11.94 4.74
N THR A 192 9.71 -13.22 4.44
CA THR A 192 8.45 -13.89 4.17
C THR A 192 7.62 -14.03 5.45
N THR A 193 6.54 -13.28 5.58
CA THR A 193 5.64 -13.32 6.74
C THR A 193 4.18 -13.60 6.35
N ALA A 194 3.43 -14.31 7.21
CA ALA A 194 2.01 -14.54 6.97
C ALA A 194 1.15 -13.32 7.40
N PRO A 195 0.31 -12.75 6.52
CA PRO A 195 -0.55 -11.61 6.88
C PRO A 195 -1.54 -11.93 8.01
N SER A 196 -2.00 -13.19 8.10
CA SER A 196 -2.95 -13.68 9.10
C SER A 196 -2.37 -13.76 10.53
N ARG A 197 -1.09 -13.42 10.73
CA ARG A 197 -0.47 -13.36 12.07
C ARG A 197 -1.12 -12.32 13.00
N HIS A 198 -1.78 -11.30 12.43
CA HIS A 198 -2.46 -10.27 13.20
C HIS A 198 -3.85 -10.74 13.61
N ALA A 199 -4.16 -10.70 14.92
CA ALA A 199 -5.45 -11.15 15.46
C ALA A 199 -6.67 -10.44 14.83
N SER A 200 -6.51 -9.15 14.48
CA SER A 200 -7.55 -8.33 13.83
C SER A 200 -7.64 -8.51 12.31
N TYR A 201 -6.80 -9.37 11.69
CA TYR A 201 -6.71 -9.49 10.23
C TYR A 201 -8.06 -9.76 9.56
N HIS A 202 -8.76 -10.82 9.99
CA HIS A 202 -10.01 -11.21 9.37
C HIS A 202 -11.12 -10.17 9.52
N PHE A 203 -11.14 -9.49 10.68
CA PHE A 203 -12.08 -8.42 10.96
C PHE A 203 -11.83 -7.21 10.06
N ASN A 204 -10.60 -6.68 10.06
CA ASN A 204 -10.24 -5.49 9.29
C ASN A 204 -10.39 -5.72 7.78
N VAL A 205 -9.96 -6.86 7.26
CA VAL A 205 -10.13 -7.21 5.84
C VAL A 205 -11.61 -7.24 5.44
N ALA A 206 -12.49 -7.78 6.26
CA ALA A 206 -13.92 -7.83 5.96
C ALA A 206 -14.56 -6.43 6.00
N ARG A 207 -14.30 -5.66 7.08
CA ARG A 207 -14.80 -4.30 7.24
C ARG A 207 -14.33 -3.40 6.09
N ASN A 208 -13.05 -3.39 5.83
CA ASN A 208 -12.46 -2.50 4.84
C ASN A 208 -12.88 -2.86 3.41
N ARG A 209 -13.19 -4.12 3.12
CA ARG A 209 -13.81 -4.50 1.83
C ARG A 209 -15.17 -3.86 1.63
N VAL A 210 -16.00 -3.85 2.69
CA VAL A 210 -17.30 -3.17 2.62
C VAL A 210 -17.12 -1.67 2.44
N TRP A 211 -16.22 -1.06 3.21
CA TRP A 211 -15.91 0.36 3.07
C TRP A 211 -15.35 0.70 1.69
N LEU A 212 -14.38 -0.07 1.18
CA LEU A 212 -13.81 0.10 -0.15
C LEU A 212 -14.88 0.07 -1.25
N ALA A 213 -15.80 -0.91 -1.18
CA ALA A 213 -16.90 -1.02 -2.13
C ALA A 213 -17.86 0.18 -2.03
N ARG A 214 -18.26 0.55 -0.81
CA ARG A 214 -19.18 1.67 -0.55
C ARG A 214 -18.58 3.02 -0.99
N ARG A 215 -17.28 3.20 -0.83
CA ARG A 215 -16.56 4.44 -1.23
C ARG A 215 -16.42 4.56 -2.73
N ASN A 216 -15.92 3.51 -3.38
CA ASN A 216 -15.29 3.62 -4.69
C ASN A 216 -16.06 2.92 -5.83
N LEU A 217 -17.01 2.02 -5.53
CA LEU A 217 -17.66 1.29 -6.62
C LEU A 217 -18.98 1.94 -7.06
N PRO A 218 -19.29 1.94 -8.37
CA PRO A 218 -20.64 2.15 -8.86
C PRO A 218 -21.64 1.23 -8.14
N ALA A 219 -22.83 1.74 -7.80
CA ALA A 219 -23.77 1.02 -6.97
C ALA A 219 -24.09 -0.41 -7.43
N PRO A 220 -24.24 -0.73 -8.74
CA PRO A 220 -24.51 -2.08 -9.20
C PRO A 220 -23.35 -3.05 -8.95
N LEU A 221 -22.10 -2.56 -8.84
CA LEU A 221 -20.93 -3.42 -8.60
C LEU A 221 -20.71 -3.74 -7.12
N VAL A 222 -21.30 -2.99 -6.20
CA VAL A 222 -21.14 -3.23 -4.76
C VAL A 222 -21.56 -4.64 -4.34
N PRO A 223 -22.81 -5.10 -4.65
CA PRO A 223 -23.22 -6.45 -4.29
C PRO A 223 -22.42 -7.52 -5.04
N VAL A 224 -22.02 -7.28 -6.27
CA VAL A 224 -21.18 -8.23 -7.04
C VAL A 224 -19.83 -8.42 -6.37
N TYR A 225 -19.14 -7.32 -6.05
CA TYR A 225 -17.85 -7.35 -5.35
C TYR A 225 -17.94 -8.09 -4.02
N LEU A 226 -18.91 -7.72 -3.19
CA LEU A 226 -19.07 -8.33 -1.86
C LEU A 226 -19.46 -9.80 -1.94
N GLY A 227 -20.31 -10.18 -2.90
CA GLY A 227 -20.67 -11.57 -3.16
C GLY A 227 -19.50 -12.43 -3.60
N VAL A 228 -18.68 -11.95 -4.54
CA VAL A 228 -17.45 -12.63 -4.98
C VAL A 228 -16.51 -12.85 -3.78
N TRP A 229 -16.28 -11.83 -2.96
CA TRP A 229 -15.37 -11.97 -1.82
C TRP A 229 -15.94 -12.81 -0.68
N LEU A 230 -17.25 -12.85 -0.49
CA LEU A 230 -17.90 -13.81 0.42
C LEU A 230 -17.65 -15.24 -0.05
N LEU A 231 -17.90 -15.54 -1.32
CA LEU A 231 -17.67 -16.87 -1.90
C LEU A 231 -16.20 -17.28 -1.80
N LEU A 232 -15.26 -16.39 -2.13
CA LEU A 232 -13.83 -16.65 -2.00
C LEU A 232 -13.39 -16.87 -0.54
N THR A 233 -14.02 -16.18 0.41
CA THR A 233 -13.75 -16.38 1.84
C THR A 233 -14.23 -17.74 2.29
N LEU A 234 -15.44 -18.14 1.93
CA LEU A 234 -16.00 -19.47 2.28
C LEU A 234 -15.21 -20.60 1.61
N ALA A 235 -14.79 -20.42 0.35
CA ALA A 235 -14.00 -21.41 -0.38
C ALA A 235 -12.63 -21.70 0.27
N ARG A 236 -12.07 -20.74 1.03
CA ARG A 236 -10.83 -20.92 1.80
C ARG A 236 -11.01 -21.70 3.10
N ARG A 237 -12.24 -22.09 3.43
CA ARG A 237 -12.61 -22.86 4.64
C ARG A 237 -11.99 -22.28 5.93
N PRO A 238 -12.27 -21.02 6.27
CA PRO A 238 -11.73 -20.39 7.47
C PRO A 238 -12.17 -21.14 8.73
N SER A 239 -11.39 -21.05 9.82
CA SER A 239 -11.82 -21.53 11.13
C SER A 239 -13.08 -20.79 11.61
N LEU A 240 -13.82 -21.37 12.54
CA LEU A 240 -15.03 -20.74 13.11
C LEU A 240 -14.70 -19.38 13.76
N SER A 241 -13.56 -19.25 14.43
CA SER A 241 -13.09 -17.99 15.01
C SER A 241 -12.79 -16.94 13.94
N ALA A 242 -12.11 -17.32 12.86
CA ALA A 242 -11.84 -16.46 11.73
C ALA A 242 -13.14 -16.00 11.02
N LEU A 243 -14.10 -16.92 10.86
CA LEU A 243 -15.41 -16.60 10.27
C LEU A 243 -16.22 -15.66 11.17
N LYS A 244 -16.19 -15.86 12.49
CA LYS A 244 -16.84 -14.95 13.47
C LYS A 244 -16.23 -13.56 13.41
N ALA A 245 -14.89 -13.44 13.39
CA ALA A 245 -14.21 -12.16 13.23
C ALA A 245 -14.56 -11.49 11.90
N TRP A 246 -14.56 -12.26 10.80
CA TRP A 246 -14.92 -11.79 9.47
C TRP A 246 -16.36 -11.25 9.42
N SER A 247 -17.34 -12.00 9.97
CA SER A 247 -18.74 -11.56 9.99
C SER A 247 -18.95 -10.31 10.84
N GLY A 248 -18.22 -10.18 11.96
CA GLY A 248 -18.21 -8.97 12.78
C GLY A 248 -17.71 -7.75 11.99
N GLY A 249 -16.57 -7.88 11.32
CA GLY A 249 -16.03 -6.82 10.46
C GLY A 249 -16.95 -6.48 9.28
N PHE A 250 -17.54 -7.49 8.62
CA PHE A 250 -18.50 -7.26 7.53
C PHE A 250 -19.71 -6.45 7.99
N ARG A 251 -20.28 -6.80 9.15
CA ARG A 251 -21.38 -6.05 9.75
C ARG A 251 -20.97 -4.62 10.09
N GLU A 252 -19.81 -4.43 10.72
CA GLU A 252 -19.31 -3.10 11.06
C GLU A 252 -19.12 -2.24 9.82
N GLY A 253 -18.58 -2.82 8.73
CA GLY A 253 -18.43 -2.12 7.47
C GLY A 253 -19.74 -1.57 6.89
N TRP A 254 -20.89 -2.18 7.21
CA TRP A 254 -22.22 -1.67 6.81
C TRP A 254 -22.78 -0.64 7.78
N THR A 255 -22.53 -0.78 9.07
CA THR A 255 -23.17 0.01 10.12
C THR A 255 -22.41 1.28 10.50
N THR A 256 -21.15 1.37 10.10
CA THR A 256 -20.29 2.52 10.42
C THR A 256 -20.02 3.41 9.19
N PRO A 257 -19.71 4.70 9.42
CA PRO A 257 -19.26 5.59 8.35
C PRO A 257 -17.99 5.05 7.68
N CYS A 258 -17.93 5.17 6.36
CA CYS A 258 -16.78 4.72 5.56
C CYS A 258 -15.99 5.88 4.91
N GLY A 259 -16.27 7.12 5.33
CA GLY A 259 -15.73 8.31 4.68
C GLY A 259 -16.49 8.70 3.39
N PRO A 260 -15.97 9.65 2.63
CA PRO A 260 -16.66 10.19 1.45
C PRO A 260 -16.87 9.12 0.37
N ARG A 261 -18.08 9.09 -0.18
CA ARG A 261 -18.40 8.25 -1.32
C ARG A 261 -18.08 8.98 -2.63
N ARG A 262 -17.17 8.44 -3.42
CA ARG A 262 -16.77 8.92 -4.75
C ARG A 262 -16.66 7.72 -5.70
N PRO A 263 -17.78 7.22 -6.24
CA PRO A 263 -17.76 6.06 -7.12
C PRO A 263 -16.95 6.35 -8.38
N MET A 264 -16.06 5.43 -8.73
CA MET A 264 -15.27 5.54 -9.95
C MET A 264 -16.16 5.55 -11.20
N ARG A 265 -15.70 6.20 -12.24
CA ARG A 265 -16.36 6.24 -13.56
C ARG A 265 -16.42 4.84 -14.19
N TRP A 266 -17.41 4.57 -15.00
CA TRP A 266 -17.50 3.32 -15.75
C TRP A 266 -16.32 3.13 -16.72
N SER A 267 -15.77 4.21 -17.26
CA SER A 267 -14.51 4.18 -18.04
C SER A 267 -13.35 3.60 -17.23
N THR A 268 -13.28 3.93 -15.94
CA THR A 268 -12.27 3.38 -15.01
C THR A 268 -12.53 1.89 -14.75
N VAL A 269 -13.78 1.48 -14.55
CA VAL A 269 -14.12 0.04 -14.43
C VAL A 269 -13.64 -0.74 -15.65
N TRP A 270 -13.87 -0.22 -16.86
CA TRP A 270 -13.38 -0.84 -18.10
C TRP A 270 -11.86 -0.82 -18.20
N ARG A 271 -11.21 0.26 -17.78
CA ARG A 271 -9.74 0.36 -17.72
C ARG A 271 -9.13 -0.71 -16.82
N LEU A 272 -9.64 -0.87 -15.59
CA LEU A 272 -9.24 -1.90 -14.65
C LEU A 272 -9.43 -3.31 -15.23
N THR A 273 -10.55 -3.55 -15.89
CA THR A 273 -10.87 -4.82 -16.52
C THR A 273 -9.87 -5.15 -17.66
N ARG A 274 -9.54 -4.19 -18.50
CA ARG A 274 -8.54 -4.34 -19.58
C ARG A 274 -7.13 -4.58 -19.06
N LEU A 275 -6.79 -3.99 -17.91
CA LEU A 275 -5.53 -4.27 -17.20
C LEU A 275 -5.51 -5.63 -16.49
N GLY A 276 -6.57 -6.44 -16.66
CA GLY A 276 -6.64 -7.82 -16.19
C GLY A 276 -7.09 -7.99 -14.75
N ARG A 277 -7.52 -6.94 -14.06
CA ARG A 277 -8.07 -7.01 -12.70
C ARG A 277 -9.33 -6.14 -12.59
N PRO A 278 -10.49 -6.67 -12.99
CA PRO A 278 -11.76 -5.96 -12.81
C PRO A 278 -11.99 -5.63 -11.32
N PRO A 279 -12.64 -4.48 -10.99
CA PRO A 279 -12.78 -4.03 -9.61
C PRO A 279 -13.85 -4.83 -8.83
N VAL A 280 -14.02 -6.09 -9.15
CA VAL A 280 -14.89 -7.07 -8.46
C VAL A 280 -14.10 -8.26 -7.94
N VAL A 281 -12.78 -8.29 -8.19
CA VAL A 281 -11.89 -9.41 -7.76
C VAL A 281 -10.66 -8.90 -7.04
#